data_8a6e0bc86d3a9e0aac07df1f1e52ea5a
#
_entry.id   8a6e0bc86d3a9e0aac07df1f1e52ea5a
#
_cell.length_a   1.000
_cell.length_b   1.000
_cell.length_c   1.000
_cell.angle_alpha   90.00
_cell.angle_beta   90.00
_cell.angle_gamma   90.00
#
_symmetry.space_group_name_H-M   'P 1'
#
loop_
_entity.id
_entity.type
_entity.pdbx_description
1 polymer ?
#
loop_
_entity_poly.entity_id
_entity_poly.type
_entity_poly.pdbx_seq_one_letter_code
_entity_poly.pdbx_strand_id
1 'polypeptide(L)'
;MNTIRYSSITKPEDFATTRRNGLVFKNQFVVIFINKNNSQMTQIGLSVSKRIGNAVNRNKVKRRLRSISSLMDIVAGVDILIVARLKASIATYRELSDSILNLMKKASILENI
;
A
#
# COMPACT_ATOMS: atom_id res chain seq x y z
N MET A 1 -2.02 -20.64 -8.67
CA MET A 1 -1.89 -20.86 -7.22
C MET A 1 -1.78 -19.54 -6.50
N ASN A 2 -2.62 -19.33 -5.52
CA ASN A 2 -2.56 -18.12 -4.72
C ASN A 2 -1.54 -18.27 -3.61
N THR A 3 -0.50 -17.51 -3.70
CA THR A 3 0.49 -17.44 -2.64
C THR A 3 0.35 -16.10 -1.97
N ILE A 4 0.19 -16.11 -0.66
CA ILE A 4 0.21 -14.89 0.12
C ILE A 4 1.67 -14.49 0.23
N ARG A 5 2.07 -13.46 -0.51
CA ARG A 5 3.46 -13.02 -0.57
C ARG A 5 3.83 -12.11 0.59
N TYR A 6 2.86 -11.41 1.15
CA TYR A 6 3.10 -10.41 2.18
C TYR A 6 2.09 -10.56 3.29
N SER A 7 2.54 -10.34 4.52
CA SER A 7 1.66 -10.31 5.67
C SER A 7 0.92 -8.98 5.73
N SER A 8 -0.22 -8.97 6.38
CA SER A 8 -0.96 -7.73 6.62
C SER A 8 -0.51 -7.09 7.92
N ILE A 9 -0.45 -5.77 7.95
CA ILE A 9 -0.29 -5.03 9.20
C ILE A 9 -1.65 -5.03 9.87
N THR A 10 -1.74 -5.64 11.06
CA THR A 10 -3.02 -5.80 11.76
C THR A 10 -3.10 -5.01 13.05
N LYS A 11 -1.98 -4.67 13.66
CA LYS A 11 -1.96 -3.99 14.95
C LYS A 11 -1.98 -2.48 14.77
N PRO A 12 -2.84 -1.76 15.52
CA PRO A 12 -2.89 -0.30 15.43
C PRO A 12 -1.55 0.37 15.68
N GLU A 13 -0.74 -0.15 16.61
CA GLU A 13 0.57 0.42 16.89
C GLU A 13 1.52 0.29 15.72
N ASP A 14 1.41 -0.76 14.92
CA ASP A 14 2.25 -0.94 13.74
C ASP A 14 1.88 0.06 12.64
N PHE A 15 0.59 0.32 12.46
CA PHE A 15 0.14 1.38 11.57
C PHE A 15 0.71 2.73 12.00
N ALA A 16 0.59 3.05 13.29
CA ALA A 16 1.05 4.32 13.82
C ALA A 16 2.57 4.47 13.68
N THR A 17 3.32 3.41 13.93
CA THR A 17 4.79 3.42 13.83
C THR A 17 5.22 3.62 12.40
N THR A 18 4.62 2.90 11.45
CA THR A 18 4.95 3.02 10.04
C THR A 18 4.65 4.43 9.53
N ARG A 19 3.53 5.00 9.95
CA ARG A 19 3.17 6.36 9.56
C ARG A 19 4.12 7.40 10.15
N ARG A 20 4.52 7.24 11.39
CA ARG A 20 5.37 8.21 12.09
C ARG A 20 6.82 8.16 11.62
N ASN A 21 7.36 6.97 11.46
CA ASN A 21 8.80 6.79 11.23
C ASN A 21 9.14 6.51 9.77
N GLY A 22 8.16 6.22 8.94
CA GLY A 22 8.38 5.83 7.57
C GLY A 22 8.71 6.98 6.64
N LEU A 23 9.41 6.66 5.57
CA LEU A 23 9.54 7.57 4.45
C LEU A 23 8.20 7.71 3.76
N VAL A 24 7.91 8.88 3.22
CA VAL A 24 6.60 9.21 2.64
C VAL A 24 6.74 9.45 1.15
N PHE A 25 5.93 8.75 0.37
CA PHE A 25 5.82 8.95 -1.08
C PHE A 25 4.35 9.12 -1.41
N LYS A 26 4.01 10.10 -2.21
CA LYS A 26 2.60 10.39 -2.47
C LYS A 26 2.35 10.83 -3.90
N ASN A 27 1.13 10.60 -4.35
CA ASN A 27 0.61 11.15 -5.60
C ASN A 27 -0.86 11.53 -5.38
N GLN A 28 -1.58 11.77 -6.47
CA GLN A 28 -2.97 12.20 -6.36
C GLN A 28 -3.91 11.11 -5.83
N PHE A 29 -3.52 9.84 -5.91
CA PHE A 29 -4.40 8.72 -5.55
C PHE A 29 -4.09 8.13 -4.19
N VAL A 30 -2.81 8.10 -3.79
CA VAL A 30 -2.40 7.41 -2.55
C VAL A 30 -1.25 8.15 -1.88
N VAL A 31 -1.10 7.88 -0.59
CA VAL A 31 0.10 8.20 0.18
C VAL A 31 0.67 6.87 0.65
N ILE A 32 1.96 6.67 0.45
CA ILE A 32 2.63 5.43 0.87
C ILE A 32 3.69 5.77 1.91
N PHE A 33 3.63 5.07 3.04
CA PHE A 33 4.62 5.17 4.11
C PHE A 33 5.42 3.88 4.13
N ILE A 34 6.74 3.99 4.19
CA ILE A 34 7.63 2.82 4.11
C ILE A 34 8.63 2.88 5.24
N ASN A 35 8.73 1.79 6.00
CA ASN A 35 9.64 1.68 7.12
C ASN A 35 10.31 0.31 7.11
N LYS A 36 11.62 0.26 7.38
CA LYS A 36 12.32 -1.01 7.53
C LYS A 36 11.92 -1.66 8.85
N ASN A 37 11.73 -2.97 8.85
CA ASN A 37 11.23 -3.66 10.03
C ASN A 37 12.21 -4.67 10.64
N ASN A 38 13.42 -4.77 10.11
CA ASN A 38 14.45 -5.70 10.62
C ASN A 38 14.00 -7.17 10.62
N SER A 39 13.06 -7.50 9.74
CA SER A 39 12.51 -8.83 9.58
C SER A 39 12.78 -9.30 8.15
N GLN A 40 12.53 -10.58 7.88
CA GLN A 40 12.56 -11.08 6.51
C GLN A 40 11.18 -11.00 5.84
N MET A 41 10.17 -10.62 6.61
CA MET A 41 8.80 -10.50 6.09
C MET A 41 8.49 -9.06 5.75
N THR A 42 7.86 -8.86 4.61
CA THR A 42 7.27 -7.58 4.25
C THR A 42 5.80 -7.60 4.65
N GLN A 43 5.37 -6.53 5.29
CA GLN A 43 3.99 -6.36 5.71
C GLN A 43 3.37 -5.17 5.00
N ILE A 44 2.10 -5.32 4.60
CA ILE A 44 1.37 -4.28 3.90
C ILE A 44 0.09 -3.97 4.65
N GLY A 45 -0.09 -2.71 4.99
CA GLY A 45 -1.34 -2.21 5.58
C GLY A 45 -2.04 -1.31 4.60
N LEU A 46 -3.37 -1.36 4.61
CA LEU A 46 -4.21 -0.52 3.77
C LEU A 46 -5.11 0.33 4.64
N SER A 47 -5.20 1.61 4.34
CA SER A 47 -6.07 2.53 5.05
C SER A 47 -6.99 3.23 4.06
N VAL A 48 -8.29 2.97 4.18
CA VAL A 48 -9.31 3.57 3.33
C VAL A 48 -10.37 4.17 4.26
N SER A 49 -10.36 5.49 4.39
CA SER A 49 -11.23 6.19 5.35
C SER A 49 -12.67 6.25 4.85
N LYS A 50 -13.57 6.58 5.79
CA LYS A 50 -14.99 6.79 5.48
C LYS A 50 -15.22 7.92 4.49
N ARG A 51 -14.28 8.83 4.35
CA ARG A 51 -14.37 9.95 3.40
C ARG A 51 -14.31 9.48 1.94
N ILE A 52 -13.81 8.29 1.69
CA ILE A 52 -13.76 7.72 0.34
C ILE A 52 -15.18 7.42 -0.18
N GLY A 53 -16.10 7.07 0.73
CA GLY A 53 -17.46 6.78 0.37
C GLY A 53 -18.08 5.74 1.30
N ASN A 54 -19.17 5.12 0.85
CA ASN A 54 -19.84 4.09 1.62
C ASN A 54 -19.02 2.80 1.68
N ALA A 55 -19.52 1.81 2.43
CA ALA A 55 -18.79 0.54 2.64
C ALA A 55 -18.50 -0.18 1.33
N VAL A 56 -19.40 -0.14 0.37
CA VAL A 56 -19.20 -0.78 -0.94
C VAL A 56 -18.02 -0.16 -1.67
N ASN A 57 -17.98 1.17 -1.73
CA ASN A 57 -16.89 1.88 -2.41
C ASN A 57 -15.56 1.70 -1.68
N ARG A 58 -15.56 1.77 -0.36
CA ARG A 58 -14.35 1.55 0.43
C ARG A 58 -13.79 0.15 0.22
N ASN A 59 -14.65 -0.85 0.23
CA ASN A 59 -14.23 -2.24 0.03
C ASN A 59 -13.68 -2.45 -1.38
N LYS A 60 -14.26 -1.79 -2.38
CA LYS A 60 -13.77 -1.84 -3.75
C LYS A 60 -12.35 -1.28 -3.85
N VAL A 61 -12.10 -0.13 -3.27
CA VAL A 61 -10.76 0.50 -3.26
C VAL A 61 -9.78 -0.40 -2.53
N LYS A 62 -10.14 -0.90 -1.35
CA LYS A 62 -9.29 -1.81 -0.58
C LYS A 62 -8.91 -3.05 -1.37
N ARG A 63 -9.89 -3.65 -2.03
CA ARG A 63 -9.68 -4.86 -2.82
C ARG A 63 -8.72 -4.61 -3.98
N ARG A 64 -8.86 -3.46 -4.65
CA ARG A 64 -7.97 -3.06 -5.73
C ARG A 64 -6.55 -2.84 -5.24
N LEU A 65 -6.39 -2.13 -4.13
CA LEU A 65 -5.07 -1.87 -3.55
C LEU A 65 -4.39 -3.17 -3.13
N ARG A 66 -5.15 -4.09 -2.55
CA ARG A 66 -4.62 -5.39 -2.16
C ARG A 66 -4.16 -6.20 -3.37
N SER A 67 -4.97 -6.21 -4.42
CA SER A 67 -4.62 -6.89 -5.67
C SER A 67 -3.36 -6.31 -6.29
N ILE A 68 -3.29 -4.99 -6.39
CA ILE A 68 -2.15 -4.30 -7.00
C ILE A 68 -0.85 -4.62 -6.24
N SER A 69 -0.88 -4.47 -4.91
CA SER A 69 0.33 -4.69 -4.12
C SER A 69 0.77 -6.15 -4.12
N SER A 70 -0.17 -7.09 -4.18
CA SER A 70 0.16 -8.51 -4.19
C SER A 70 0.86 -8.96 -5.46
N LEU A 71 0.72 -8.21 -6.54
CA LEU A 71 1.36 -8.54 -7.82
C LEU A 71 2.74 -7.93 -7.98
N MET A 72 3.17 -7.09 -7.05
CA MET A 72 4.47 -6.42 -7.12
C MET A 72 5.54 -7.24 -6.40
N ASP A 73 6.76 -7.19 -6.93
CA ASP A 73 7.92 -7.84 -6.31
C ASP A 73 8.59 -6.85 -5.37
N ILE A 74 8.11 -6.80 -4.13
CA ILE A 74 8.61 -5.88 -3.12
C ILE A 74 9.74 -6.55 -2.34
N VAL A 75 10.80 -5.79 -2.05
CA VAL A 75 11.93 -6.30 -1.26
C VAL A 75 11.45 -6.78 0.10
N ALA A 76 12.18 -7.71 0.69
CA ALA A 76 11.88 -8.22 2.02
C ALA A 76 12.20 -7.19 3.11
N GLY A 77 11.51 -7.31 4.23
CA GLY A 77 11.89 -6.57 5.44
C GLY A 77 11.41 -5.13 5.51
N VAL A 78 10.30 -4.81 4.81
CA VAL A 78 9.72 -3.47 4.89
C VAL A 78 8.27 -3.54 5.34
N ASP A 79 7.86 -2.54 6.10
CA ASP A 79 6.45 -2.29 6.41
C ASP A 79 5.97 -1.18 5.50
N ILE A 80 4.87 -1.42 4.82
CA ILE A 80 4.30 -0.47 3.87
C ILE A 80 2.88 -0.18 4.28
N LEU A 81 2.55 1.10 4.43
CA LEU A 81 1.18 1.54 4.67
C LEU A 81 0.72 2.33 3.45
N ILE A 82 -0.32 1.86 2.79
CA ILE A 82 -0.91 2.53 1.65
C ILE A 82 -2.21 3.19 2.11
N VAL A 83 -2.25 4.51 2.05
CA VAL A 83 -3.42 5.30 2.44
C VAL A 83 -4.09 5.84 1.19
N ALA A 84 -5.34 5.46 0.98
CA ALA A 84 -6.11 5.94 -0.17
C ALA A 84 -6.51 7.40 0.02
N ARG A 85 -6.32 8.21 -1.03
CA ARG A 85 -6.82 9.57 -1.10
C ARG A 85 -8.17 9.56 -1.81
N LEU A 86 -8.89 10.68 -1.71
CA LEU A 86 -10.24 10.77 -2.27
C LEU A 86 -10.31 10.38 -3.73
N LYS A 87 -9.33 10.78 -4.53
CA LYS A 87 -9.32 10.48 -5.97
C LYS A 87 -9.15 9.00 -6.28
N ALA A 88 -8.74 8.19 -5.32
CA ALA A 88 -8.64 6.75 -5.53
C ALA A 88 -10.01 6.12 -5.83
N SER A 89 -11.09 6.73 -5.35
CA SER A 89 -12.44 6.20 -5.56
C SER A 89 -12.91 6.29 -7.01
N ILE A 90 -12.38 7.24 -7.76
CA ILE A 90 -12.76 7.44 -9.17
C ILE A 90 -11.70 6.97 -10.16
N ALA A 91 -10.57 6.52 -9.65
CA ALA A 91 -9.49 6.00 -10.50
C ALA A 91 -9.86 4.63 -11.07
N THR A 92 -9.37 4.35 -12.28
CA THR A 92 -9.44 3.00 -12.80
C THR A 92 -8.40 2.13 -12.10
N TYR A 93 -8.56 0.82 -12.20
CA TYR A 93 -7.57 -0.11 -11.68
C TYR A 93 -6.18 0.18 -12.26
N ARG A 94 -6.13 0.42 -13.57
CA ARG A 94 -4.87 0.69 -14.26
C ARG A 94 -4.20 1.96 -13.77
N GLU A 95 -4.99 3.02 -13.58
CA GLU A 95 -4.47 4.28 -13.05
C GLU A 95 -3.88 4.09 -11.67
N LEU A 96 -4.58 3.36 -10.80
CA LEU A 96 -4.06 3.05 -9.46
C LEU A 96 -2.79 2.21 -9.54
N SER A 97 -2.81 1.17 -10.36
CA SER A 97 -1.66 0.28 -10.50
C SER A 97 -0.43 1.01 -10.99
N ASP A 98 -0.56 1.80 -12.05
CA ASP A 98 0.55 2.55 -12.62
C ASP A 98 1.10 3.57 -11.62
N SER A 99 0.22 4.25 -10.91
CA SER A 99 0.62 5.27 -9.95
C SER A 99 1.35 4.68 -8.74
N ILE A 100 0.90 3.54 -8.25
CA ILE A 100 1.54 2.85 -7.12
C ILE A 100 2.89 2.29 -7.56
N LEU A 101 2.94 1.68 -8.73
CA LEU A 101 4.20 1.17 -9.28
C LEU A 101 5.26 2.27 -9.37
N ASN A 102 4.86 3.45 -9.84
CA ASN A 102 5.77 4.60 -9.91
C ASN A 102 6.30 5.01 -8.55
N LEU A 103 5.45 5.05 -7.53
CA LEU A 103 5.90 5.39 -6.18
C LEU A 103 6.83 4.33 -5.60
N MET A 104 6.54 3.06 -5.85
CA MET A 104 7.40 1.98 -5.37
C MET A 104 8.78 2.02 -6.03
N LYS A 105 8.83 2.36 -7.32
CA LYS A 105 10.10 2.56 -8.02
C LYS A 105 10.89 3.73 -7.43
N LYS A 106 10.24 4.84 -7.16
CA LYS A 106 10.88 6.00 -6.54
C LYS A 106 11.43 5.67 -5.17
N ALA A 107 10.75 4.81 -4.45
CA ALA A 107 11.18 4.37 -3.13
C ALA A 107 12.28 3.32 -3.17
N SER A 108 12.61 2.80 -4.35
CA SER A 108 13.64 1.77 -4.55
C SER A 108 13.38 0.51 -3.72
N ILE A 109 12.11 0.10 -3.63
CA ILE A 109 11.73 -1.10 -2.86
C ILE A 109 11.23 -2.24 -3.73
N LEU A 110 11.34 -2.13 -5.04
CA LEU A 110 11.00 -3.23 -5.93
C LEU A 110 12.26 -4.00 -6.31
N GLU A 111 12.13 -5.32 -6.34
CA GLU A 111 13.21 -6.17 -6.83
C GLU A 111 13.19 -6.18 -8.36
N ASN A 112 14.32 -6.47 -8.95
CA ASN A 112 14.46 -6.64 -10.41
C ASN A 112 14.13 -5.36 -11.22
N ILE A 113 14.56 -4.22 -10.73
CA ILE A 113 14.45 -2.97 -11.47
C ILE A 113 15.80 -2.58 -12.02
#